data_231f79ebd6698091f016bf6565ea5801
#
_entry.id   231f79ebd6698091f016bf6565ea5801
#
_cell.length_a   1.000
_cell.length_b   1.000
_cell.length_c   1.000
_cell.angle_alpha   90.00
_cell.angle_beta   90.00
_cell.angle_gamma   90.00
#
_symmetry.space_group_name_H-M   'P 1'
#
loop_
_entity.id
_entity.type
_entity.pdbx_description
1 polymer ?
#
loop_
_entity_poly.entity_id
_entity_poly.type
_entity_poly.pdbx_seq_one_letter_code
_entity_poly.pdbx_strand_id
1 'polypeptide(L)'
;NPDFIYGLNANLRWKNLTLGLFFQGTHGNDIFNGNLTNIGMSSIANITQDAYDSRWTPENAANAKWPRVTTAMTRDMKLSDRYVEDGSYFRLKTINLNYNFGSVIKGISNLSVFGTVTNVFTITGYSWFDPDVNAFGSDASRRGVDIFSYPSSRTYSIGFKLTL
;
A
#
# COMPACT_ATOMS: atom_id res chain seq x y z
N ASN A 1 -11.25 12.11 -3.60
CA ASN A 1 -11.25 12.04 -2.13
C ASN A 1 -12.08 10.86 -1.68
N PRO A 2 -11.69 10.17 -0.58
CA PRO A 2 -12.50 9.08 -0.05
C PRO A 2 -13.85 9.57 0.49
N ASP A 3 -14.87 8.71 0.37
CA ASP A 3 -16.16 8.94 1.00
C ASP A 3 -16.02 8.89 2.53
N PHE A 4 -15.21 7.97 3.02
CA PHE A 4 -14.85 7.91 4.44
C PHE A 4 -13.47 7.28 4.69
N ILE A 5 -12.89 7.66 5.80
CA ILE A 5 -11.64 7.12 6.35
C ILE A 5 -11.99 6.48 7.68
N TYR A 6 -11.44 5.31 7.95
CA TYR A 6 -11.72 4.59 9.20
C TYR A 6 -10.46 4.06 9.85
N GLY A 7 -10.53 3.93 11.17
CA GLY A 7 -9.50 3.33 11.99
C GLY A 7 -10.11 2.56 13.16
N LEU A 8 -9.55 1.40 13.46
CA LEU A 8 -9.98 0.56 14.57
C LEU A 8 -8.76 0.15 15.39
N ASN A 9 -8.82 0.43 16.70
CA ASN A 9 -7.87 -0.07 17.68
C ASN A 9 -8.49 -1.18 18.51
N ALA A 10 -7.84 -2.33 18.59
CA ALA A 10 -8.21 -3.42 19.45
C ALA A 10 -7.06 -3.73 20.42
N ASN A 11 -7.33 -3.72 21.72
CA ASN A 11 -6.36 -4.06 22.76
C ASN A 11 -6.90 -5.23 23.59
N LEU A 12 -6.19 -6.34 23.53
CA LEU A 12 -6.54 -7.55 24.26
C LEU A 12 -5.48 -7.80 25.33
N ARG A 13 -5.93 -8.01 26.56
CA ARG A 13 -5.05 -8.35 27.67
C ARG A 13 -5.44 -9.68 28.30
N TRP A 14 -4.47 -10.57 28.40
CA TRP A 14 -4.61 -11.82 29.09
C TRP A 14 -3.44 -12.03 30.03
N LYS A 15 -3.71 -11.93 31.34
CA LYS A 15 -2.68 -11.96 32.40
C LYS A 15 -1.57 -10.93 32.09
N ASN A 16 -0.36 -11.41 31.84
CA ASN A 16 0.84 -10.60 31.57
C ASN A 16 1.06 -10.30 30.09
N LEU A 17 0.21 -10.85 29.20
CA LEU A 17 0.29 -10.65 27.75
C LEU A 17 -0.68 -9.56 27.31
N THR A 18 -0.19 -8.63 26.51
CA THR A 18 -1.00 -7.59 25.84
C THR A 18 -0.79 -7.66 24.36
N LEU A 19 -1.88 -7.74 23.59
CA LEU A 19 -1.90 -7.67 22.13
C LEU A 19 -2.64 -6.40 21.72
N GLY A 20 -1.95 -5.53 21.01
CA GLY A 20 -2.52 -4.35 20.36
C GLY A 20 -2.59 -4.56 18.86
N LEU A 21 -3.73 -4.24 18.27
CA LEU A 21 -3.96 -4.27 16.82
C LEU A 21 -4.48 -2.91 16.36
N PHE A 22 -3.90 -2.39 15.30
CA PHE A 22 -4.40 -1.18 14.66
C PHE A 22 -4.69 -1.43 13.19
N PHE A 23 -5.95 -1.20 12.84
CA PHE A 23 -6.46 -1.26 11.47
C PHE A 23 -6.77 0.14 10.98
N GLN A 24 -6.53 0.36 9.70
CA GLN A 24 -6.92 1.59 9.01
C GLN A 24 -7.36 1.29 7.58
N GLY A 25 -8.12 2.19 7.00
CA GLY A 25 -8.48 2.12 5.60
C GLY A 25 -9.23 3.35 5.12
N THR A 26 -9.43 3.38 3.81
CA THR A 26 -10.26 4.35 3.11
C THR A 26 -11.23 3.63 2.20
N HIS A 27 -12.31 4.28 1.85
CA HIS A 27 -13.28 3.75 0.91
C HIS A 27 -13.81 4.86 0.01
N GLY A 28 -14.05 4.53 -1.27
CA GLY A 28 -14.65 5.40 -2.25
C GLY A 28 -13.71 6.45 -2.84
N ASN A 29 -12.39 6.26 -2.68
CA ASN A 29 -11.42 7.13 -3.35
C ASN A 29 -10.85 6.47 -4.60
N ASP A 30 -10.62 7.31 -5.61
CA ASP A 30 -9.91 6.92 -6.81
C ASP A 30 -8.42 7.26 -6.72
N ILE A 31 -7.60 6.46 -7.39
CA ILE A 31 -6.17 6.69 -7.58
C ILE A 31 -5.89 6.80 -9.08
N PHE A 32 -5.22 7.89 -9.46
CA PHE A 32 -4.62 7.98 -10.79
C PHE A 32 -3.28 7.22 -10.77
N ASN A 33 -3.25 6.07 -11.42
CA ASN A 33 -2.06 5.23 -11.56
C ASN A 33 -1.19 5.71 -12.73
N GLY A 34 -0.36 6.72 -12.50
CA GLY A 34 0.56 7.26 -13.50
C GLY A 34 1.66 6.28 -13.90
N ASN A 35 1.88 5.19 -13.13
CA ASN A 35 2.87 4.17 -13.48
C ASN A 35 2.48 3.43 -14.77
N LEU A 36 1.18 3.19 -14.97
CA LEU A 36 0.65 2.53 -16.16
C LEU A 36 0.95 3.30 -17.46
N THR A 37 1.07 4.61 -17.39
CA THR A 37 1.42 5.43 -18.56
C THR A 37 2.83 5.13 -19.06
N ASN A 38 3.72 4.71 -18.18
CA ASN A 38 5.12 4.42 -18.50
C ASN A 38 5.36 2.96 -18.87
N ILE A 39 4.73 2.02 -18.14
CA ILE A 39 4.98 0.58 -18.33
C ILE A 39 4.17 -0.03 -19.46
N GLY A 40 3.04 0.55 -19.81
CA GLY A 40 2.16 0.05 -20.87
C GLY A 40 2.43 0.63 -22.23
N MET A 41 2.94 1.88 -22.30
CA MET A 41 3.00 2.65 -23.55
C MET A 41 4.16 3.65 -23.61
N SER A 42 5.29 3.33 -23.01
CA SER A 42 6.45 4.22 -23.04
C SER A 42 7.14 4.21 -24.42
N SER A 43 7.54 5.38 -24.89
CA SER A 43 8.41 5.52 -26.07
C SER A 43 9.89 5.34 -25.74
N ILE A 44 10.25 5.32 -24.45
CA ILE A 44 11.66 5.31 -23.99
C ILE A 44 11.98 4.16 -23.03
N ALA A 45 10.98 3.39 -22.61
CA ALA A 45 11.14 2.26 -21.71
C ALA A 45 10.49 0.99 -22.28
N ASN A 46 10.89 -0.16 -21.77
CA ASN A 46 10.24 -1.42 -22.11
C ASN A 46 8.82 -1.46 -21.54
N ILE A 47 7.92 -2.13 -22.26
CA ILE A 47 6.57 -2.43 -21.80
C ILE A 47 6.54 -3.75 -21.03
N THR A 48 5.51 -3.95 -20.21
CA THR A 48 5.32 -5.23 -19.53
C THR A 48 4.90 -6.33 -20.49
N GLN A 49 5.12 -7.61 -20.09
CA GLN A 49 4.68 -8.76 -20.88
C GLN A 49 3.15 -8.75 -21.07
N ASP A 50 2.38 -8.40 -20.02
CA ASP A 50 0.92 -8.27 -20.14
C ASP A 50 0.51 -7.23 -21.19
N ALA A 51 1.17 -6.06 -21.19
CA ALA A 51 0.91 -5.02 -22.19
C ALA A 51 1.26 -5.48 -23.60
N TYR A 52 2.32 -6.27 -23.75
CA TYR A 52 2.70 -6.86 -25.04
C TYR A 52 1.71 -7.91 -25.51
N ASP A 53 1.29 -8.83 -24.66
CA ASP A 53 0.43 -9.97 -25.00
C ASP A 53 -1.01 -9.52 -25.30
N SER A 54 -1.50 -8.54 -24.54
CA SER A 54 -2.86 -8.00 -24.67
C SER A 54 -2.96 -6.69 -25.47
N ARG A 55 -1.90 -6.33 -26.22
CA ARG A 55 -1.91 -5.17 -27.13
C ARG A 55 -2.89 -5.35 -28.29
N TRP A 56 -3.32 -4.25 -28.85
CA TRP A 56 -4.09 -4.28 -30.08
C TRP A 56 -3.24 -4.76 -31.25
N THR A 57 -3.74 -5.76 -31.98
CA THR A 57 -3.29 -6.19 -33.30
C THR A 57 -4.56 -6.47 -34.14
N PRO A 58 -4.47 -6.54 -35.49
CA PRO A 58 -5.63 -6.91 -36.29
C PRO A 58 -6.27 -8.24 -35.87
N GLU A 59 -5.46 -9.22 -35.45
CA GLU A 59 -5.88 -10.55 -35.03
C GLU A 59 -6.49 -10.56 -33.62
N ASN A 60 -6.10 -9.61 -32.76
CA ASN A 60 -6.55 -9.52 -31.36
C ASN A 60 -7.47 -8.33 -31.10
N ALA A 61 -7.99 -7.68 -32.13
CA ALA A 61 -8.73 -6.41 -32.01
C ALA A 61 -9.92 -6.48 -31.04
N ALA A 62 -10.63 -7.62 -30.99
CA ALA A 62 -11.81 -7.79 -30.13
C ALA A 62 -11.48 -7.95 -28.64
N ASN A 63 -10.26 -8.42 -28.28
CA ASN A 63 -9.86 -8.75 -26.91
C ASN A 63 -8.71 -7.87 -26.41
N ALA A 64 -8.27 -6.90 -27.18
CA ALA A 64 -7.16 -6.05 -26.84
C ALA A 64 -7.46 -5.19 -25.61
N LYS A 65 -6.61 -5.30 -24.58
CA LYS A 65 -6.66 -4.44 -23.38
C LYS A 65 -5.77 -3.22 -23.51
N TRP A 66 -4.70 -3.32 -24.30
CA TRP A 66 -3.73 -2.26 -24.53
C TRP A 66 -3.76 -1.81 -26.00
N PRO A 67 -3.48 -0.54 -26.28
CA PRO A 67 -3.40 -0.06 -27.65
C PRO A 67 -2.19 -0.67 -28.37
N ARG A 68 -2.10 -0.38 -29.66
CA ARG A 68 -0.97 -0.78 -30.50
C ARG A 68 0.34 -0.18 -29.98
N VAL A 69 1.37 -1.02 -29.86
CA VAL A 69 2.72 -0.54 -29.53
C VAL A 69 3.25 0.36 -30.64
N THR A 70 3.74 1.53 -30.27
CA THR A 70 4.29 2.53 -31.19
C THR A 70 5.38 3.33 -30.49
N THR A 71 6.36 3.78 -31.26
CA THR A 71 7.40 4.72 -30.78
C THR A 71 6.96 6.18 -30.88
N ALA A 72 5.85 6.46 -31.56
CA ALA A 72 5.28 7.80 -31.65
C ALA A 72 4.38 8.09 -30.46
N MET A 73 4.50 9.28 -29.87
CA MET A 73 3.51 9.75 -28.87
C MET A 73 2.14 9.90 -29.53
N THR A 74 1.22 9.04 -29.16
CA THR A 74 -0.15 9.03 -29.67
C THR A 74 -1.11 9.66 -28.67
N ARG A 75 -2.36 9.86 -29.13
CA ARG A 75 -3.46 10.29 -28.24
C ARG A 75 -3.68 9.32 -27.07
N ASP A 76 -3.41 8.04 -27.27
CA ASP A 76 -3.60 6.97 -26.29
C ASP A 76 -2.63 7.03 -25.11
N MET A 77 -1.54 7.78 -25.25
CA MET A 77 -0.59 8.07 -24.16
C MET A 77 -1.02 9.26 -23.29
N LYS A 78 -2.15 9.89 -23.61
CA LYS A 78 -2.70 11.00 -22.83
C LYS A 78 -3.45 10.47 -21.60
N LEU A 79 -3.60 11.36 -20.63
CA LEU A 79 -4.40 11.09 -19.44
C LEU A 79 -5.83 10.65 -19.83
N SER A 80 -6.27 9.52 -19.31
CA SER A 80 -7.62 9.00 -19.50
C SER A 80 -8.07 8.26 -18.24
N ASP A 81 -9.34 7.95 -18.17
CA ASP A 81 -9.97 7.15 -17.12
C ASP A 81 -9.40 5.72 -16.98
N ARG A 82 -8.75 5.20 -18.02
CA ARG A 82 -8.02 3.93 -18.01
C ARG A 82 -7.00 3.84 -16.86
N TYR A 83 -6.45 4.97 -16.45
CA TYR A 83 -5.42 5.05 -15.42
C TYR A 83 -6.00 5.39 -14.03
N VAL A 84 -7.33 5.46 -13.94
CA VAL A 84 -8.03 5.69 -12.68
C VAL A 84 -8.51 4.35 -12.15
N GLU A 85 -8.07 4.01 -10.95
CA GLU A 85 -8.38 2.76 -10.27
C GLU A 85 -9.02 3.02 -8.92
N ASP A 86 -9.80 2.05 -8.41
CA ASP A 86 -10.32 2.10 -7.05
C ASP A 86 -9.16 2.06 -6.04
N GLY A 87 -9.02 3.11 -5.27
CA GLY A 87 -8.02 3.27 -4.22
C GLY A 87 -8.49 2.82 -2.84
N SER A 88 -9.66 2.23 -2.74
CA SER A 88 -10.16 1.72 -1.46
C SER A 88 -9.26 0.63 -0.91
N TYR A 89 -8.99 0.66 0.40
CA TYR A 89 -8.19 -0.37 1.04
C TYR A 89 -8.56 -0.59 2.50
N PHE A 90 -8.24 -1.79 2.99
CA PHE A 90 -8.23 -2.16 4.39
C PHE A 90 -6.85 -2.68 4.75
N ARG A 91 -6.26 -2.14 5.82
CA ARG A 91 -4.89 -2.48 6.25
C ARG A 91 -4.82 -2.82 7.72
N LEU A 92 -4.18 -3.94 8.05
CA LEU A 92 -3.64 -4.15 9.39
C LEU A 92 -2.30 -3.42 9.48
N LYS A 93 -2.36 -2.23 10.07
CA LYS A 93 -1.21 -1.30 10.11
C LYS A 93 -0.18 -1.72 11.13
N THR A 94 -0.63 -2.15 12.32
CA THR A 94 0.29 -2.49 13.40
C THR A 94 -0.24 -3.67 14.22
N ILE A 95 0.66 -4.59 14.52
CA ILE A 95 0.52 -5.58 15.59
C ILE A 95 1.58 -5.25 16.64
N ASN A 96 1.18 -5.13 17.89
CA ASN A 96 2.08 -4.96 19.02
C ASN A 96 1.79 -6.05 20.05
N LEU A 97 2.77 -6.89 20.34
CA LEU A 97 2.71 -7.93 21.35
C LEU A 97 3.67 -7.57 22.48
N ASN A 98 3.17 -7.49 23.69
CA ASN A 98 3.98 -7.19 24.88
C ASN A 98 3.73 -8.23 25.96
N TYR A 99 4.81 -8.77 26.52
CA TYR A 99 4.79 -9.67 27.65
C TYR A 99 5.53 -9.07 28.84
N ASN A 100 4.84 -8.98 29.97
CA ASN A 100 5.39 -8.45 31.21
C ASN A 100 5.77 -9.61 32.14
N PHE A 101 7.06 -9.78 32.38
CA PHE A 101 7.60 -10.82 33.27
C PHE A 101 7.51 -10.42 34.77
N GLY A 102 7.30 -9.15 35.07
CA GLY A 102 7.39 -8.61 36.42
C GLY A 102 8.82 -8.59 36.96
N SER A 103 8.98 -8.77 38.25
CA SER A 103 10.27 -8.79 38.91
C SER A 103 10.84 -10.20 38.89
N VAL A 104 11.65 -10.51 37.89
CA VAL A 104 12.32 -11.83 37.69
C VAL A 104 13.81 -11.82 38.02
N ILE A 105 14.39 -10.63 38.16
CA ILE A 105 15.83 -10.45 38.42
C ILE A 105 15.98 -9.55 39.65
N LYS A 106 16.85 -9.95 40.61
CA LYS A 106 17.12 -9.13 41.80
C LYS A 106 17.68 -7.76 41.40
N GLY A 107 17.04 -6.69 41.92
CA GLY A 107 17.39 -5.31 41.57
C GLY A 107 16.66 -4.75 40.36
N ILE A 108 15.83 -5.55 39.69
CA ILE A 108 14.94 -5.10 38.61
C ILE A 108 13.48 -5.28 39.05
N SER A 109 12.76 -4.17 39.15
CA SER A 109 11.35 -4.18 39.60
C SER A 109 10.42 -4.68 38.53
N ASN A 110 10.75 -4.49 37.24
CA ASN A 110 9.96 -5.01 36.14
C ASN A 110 10.79 -5.23 34.87
N LEU A 111 10.53 -6.36 34.21
CA LEU A 111 11.02 -6.68 32.86
C LEU A 111 9.85 -6.87 31.92
N SER A 112 9.84 -6.19 30.81
CA SER A 112 8.89 -6.44 29.72
C SER A 112 9.64 -6.65 28.42
N VAL A 113 9.11 -7.55 27.57
CA VAL A 113 9.60 -7.78 26.21
C VAL A 113 8.44 -7.48 25.25
N PHE A 114 8.73 -6.76 24.20
CA PHE A 114 7.73 -6.43 23.20
C PHE A 114 8.22 -6.69 21.78
N GLY A 115 7.29 -7.05 20.91
CA GLY A 115 7.49 -7.17 19.47
C GLY A 115 6.45 -6.36 18.74
N THR A 116 6.86 -5.66 17.68
CA THR A 116 5.98 -4.86 16.85
C THR A 116 6.19 -5.21 15.39
N VAL A 117 5.09 -5.38 14.65
CA VAL A 117 5.10 -5.51 13.20
C VAL A 117 4.27 -4.38 12.63
N THR A 118 4.82 -3.64 11.66
CA THR A 118 4.08 -2.59 10.95
C THR A 118 3.85 -2.97 9.50
N ASN A 119 2.78 -2.44 8.90
CA ASN A 119 2.34 -2.71 7.52
C ASN A 119 2.19 -4.22 7.27
N VAL A 120 1.42 -4.90 8.13
CA VAL A 120 1.31 -6.37 8.17
C VAL A 120 0.70 -6.92 6.90
N PHE A 121 -0.45 -6.39 6.48
CA PHE A 121 -1.07 -6.68 5.19
C PHE A 121 -2.02 -5.55 4.78
N THR A 122 -2.26 -5.48 3.47
CA THR A 122 -3.25 -4.59 2.85
C THR A 122 -4.14 -5.39 1.91
N ILE A 123 -5.44 -5.18 1.99
CA ILE A 123 -6.44 -5.70 1.07
C ILE A 123 -6.92 -4.52 0.25
N THR A 124 -6.79 -4.59 -1.08
CA THR A 124 -7.14 -3.53 -2.02
C THR A 124 -7.40 -4.09 -3.40
N GLY A 125 -8.18 -3.38 -4.20
CA GLY A 125 -8.32 -3.61 -5.64
C GLY A 125 -7.27 -2.88 -6.49
N TYR A 126 -6.49 -1.98 -5.90
CA TYR A 126 -5.46 -1.22 -6.59
C TYR A 126 -4.37 -2.13 -7.16
N SER A 127 -4.05 -1.95 -8.45
CA SER A 127 -3.18 -2.87 -9.19
C SER A 127 -1.69 -2.69 -8.93
N TRP A 128 -1.27 -1.56 -8.31
CA TRP A 128 0.13 -1.27 -8.02
C TRP A 128 0.50 -1.59 -6.56
N PHE A 129 1.65 -1.11 -6.09
CA PHE A 129 2.26 -1.56 -4.84
C PHE A 129 1.50 -1.18 -3.57
N ASP A 130 1.05 0.06 -3.45
CA ASP A 130 0.43 0.58 -2.22
C ASP A 130 -0.66 1.59 -2.56
N PRO A 131 -1.91 1.41 -2.10
CA PRO A 131 -3.00 2.36 -2.34
C PRO A 131 -2.90 3.63 -1.48
N ASP A 132 -2.09 3.63 -0.44
CA ASP A 132 -1.85 4.80 0.43
C ASP A 132 -0.74 5.66 -0.16
N VAL A 133 -1.00 6.20 -1.35
CA VAL A 133 -0.02 6.92 -2.17
C VAL A 133 -0.27 8.41 -2.18
N ASN A 134 0.82 9.17 -2.19
CA ASN A 134 0.81 10.60 -2.37
C ASN A 134 2.15 11.06 -3.00
N ALA A 135 2.25 10.96 -4.31
CA ALA A 135 3.46 11.32 -5.05
C ALA A 135 3.87 12.80 -4.88
N PHE A 136 2.92 13.65 -4.51
CA PHE A 136 3.13 15.10 -4.35
C PHE A 136 3.18 15.56 -2.89
N GLY A 137 3.32 14.65 -1.94
CA GLY A 137 3.53 14.95 -0.52
C GLY A 137 2.36 15.72 0.09
N SER A 138 2.59 16.95 0.54
CA SER A 138 1.58 17.76 1.22
C SER A 138 0.61 18.51 0.29
N ASP A 139 0.74 18.36 -1.03
CA ASP A 139 -0.16 19.03 -1.99
C ASP A 139 -1.54 18.37 -1.99
N ALA A 140 -2.47 18.98 -1.28
CA ALA A 140 -3.83 18.47 -1.13
C ALA A 140 -4.64 18.43 -2.45
N SER A 141 -4.25 19.24 -3.46
CA SER A 141 -4.92 19.27 -4.75
C SER A 141 -4.57 18.10 -5.66
N ARG A 142 -3.49 17.39 -5.35
CA ARG A 142 -2.97 16.25 -6.13
C ARG A 142 -2.92 14.94 -5.33
N ARG A 143 -3.77 14.81 -4.32
CA ARG A 143 -3.93 13.55 -3.60
C ARG A 143 -4.49 12.46 -4.51
N GLY A 144 -4.09 11.20 -4.26
CA GLY A 144 -4.53 10.08 -5.07
C GLY A 144 -3.81 9.98 -6.42
N VAL A 145 -2.65 10.61 -6.57
CA VAL A 145 -1.80 10.44 -7.74
C VAL A 145 -0.60 9.58 -7.36
N ASP A 146 -0.44 8.45 -8.05
CA ASP A 146 0.71 7.57 -7.92
C ASP A 146 1.61 7.72 -9.15
N ILE A 147 2.84 8.19 -8.93
CA ILE A 147 3.91 8.25 -9.93
C ILE A 147 5.17 7.72 -9.26
N PHE A 148 5.44 6.42 -9.43
CA PHE A 148 6.60 5.72 -8.88
C PHE A 148 6.78 5.90 -7.36
N SER A 149 5.65 5.98 -6.63
CA SER A 149 5.69 6.04 -5.18
C SER A 149 6.33 4.78 -4.61
N TYR A 150 7.24 4.95 -3.67
CA TYR A 150 7.88 3.82 -3.03
C TYR A 150 6.90 3.11 -2.10
N PRO A 151 6.75 1.78 -2.17
CA PRO A 151 5.82 1.06 -1.33
C PRO A 151 6.20 1.10 0.15
N SER A 152 5.19 1.11 1.02
CA SER A 152 5.38 1.03 2.47
C SER A 152 6.04 -0.30 2.84
N SER A 153 7.19 -0.25 3.50
CA SER A 153 7.90 -1.44 3.95
C SER A 153 7.24 -2.07 5.18
N ARG A 154 7.29 -3.40 5.26
CA ARG A 154 6.95 -4.12 6.48
C ARG A 154 8.15 -4.09 7.42
N THR A 155 7.94 -3.64 8.65
CA THR A 155 9.00 -3.53 9.65
C THR A 155 8.71 -4.45 10.82
N TYR A 156 9.74 -5.15 11.28
CA TYR A 156 9.73 -5.99 12.47
C TYR A 156 10.65 -5.38 13.52
N SER A 157 10.15 -5.16 14.70
CA SER A 157 10.91 -4.61 15.81
C SER A 157 10.73 -5.50 17.03
N ILE A 158 11.79 -5.71 17.77
CA ILE A 158 11.78 -6.36 19.08
C ILE A 158 12.54 -5.50 20.06
N GLY A 159 12.06 -5.42 21.28
CA GLY A 159 12.71 -4.66 22.33
C GLY A 159 12.34 -5.14 23.71
N PHE A 160 13.05 -4.61 24.70
CA PHE A 160 12.80 -4.87 26.10
C PHE A 160 12.79 -3.56 26.89
N LYS A 161 12.06 -3.57 27.98
CA LYS A 161 12.00 -2.46 28.95
C LYS A 161 12.32 -2.99 30.32
N LEU A 162 13.30 -2.38 30.96
CA LEU A 162 13.71 -2.64 32.33
C LEU A 162 13.29 -1.45 33.20
N THR A 163 12.76 -1.75 34.38
CA THR A 163 12.53 -0.76 35.45
C THR A 163 13.32 -1.21 36.66
N LEU A 164 14.17 -0.35 37.17
CA LEU A 164 15.00 -0.54 38.34
C LEU A 164 14.23 -0.25 39.63
#